data_ee2165d08da4f54ec92cc9b708ef5a8b
#
_entry.id   ee2165d08da4f54ec92cc9b708ef5a8b
#
_cell.length_a   1.000
_cell.length_b   1.000
_cell.length_c   1.000
_cell.angle_alpha   90.00
_cell.angle_beta   90.00
_cell.angle_gamma   90.00
#
_symmetry.space_group_name_H-M   'P 1'
#
loop_
_entity.id
_entity.type
_entity.pdbx_description
1 polymer ?
#
loop_
_entity_poly.entity_id
_entity_poly.type
_entity_poly.pdbx_seq_one_letter_code
_entity_poly.pdbx_strand_id
1 'polypeptide(L)'
;MTLRTTALSLALIGALAGCGGPAGGDATTTPKVAPTDVAAVKTPPPQYPIELGCTGVGGTTTLKVVVGVDGRPSDVTQVSSSGNAQLDQQALSAVRGWQFNAATRNGQKIPATIQVPVSFNPPNPRPDECFAVEERMRRGG
;
A
#
# COMPACT_ATOMS: atom_id res chain seq x y z
N MET A 1 57.20 19.62 47.30
CA MET A 1 57.72 20.89 47.71
C MET A 1 56.70 21.95 47.52
N THR A 2 56.27 22.49 48.66
CA THR A 2 55.72 23.83 48.92
C THR A 2 54.49 24.25 48.19
N LEU A 3 53.36 24.26 48.84
CA LEU A 3 52.90 25.03 50.00
C LEU A 3 52.44 26.46 49.68
N ARG A 4 51.24 26.69 50.16
CA ARG A 4 50.67 27.95 50.69
C ARG A 4 49.98 28.86 49.68
N THR A 5 48.95 29.53 49.99
CA THR A 5 48.11 29.74 51.20
C THR A 5 47.01 30.75 50.85
N THR A 6 45.79 30.54 51.41
CA THR A 6 44.93 31.54 51.95
C THR A 6 44.56 32.82 51.18
N ALA A 7 43.27 33.11 51.02
CA ALA A 7 42.57 34.05 51.88
C ALA A 7 41.09 34.13 51.39
N LEU A 8 40.27 33.79 52.19
CA LEU A 8 39.10 34.33 52.87
C LEU A 8 38.80 35.79 52.56
N SER A 9 37.65 36.06 51.94
CA SER A 9 36.92 37.31 52.11
C SER A 9 35.44 37.11 51.88
N LEU A 10 34.74 37.36 52.94
CA LEU A 10 33.31 37.46 53.17
C LEU A 10 32.83 38.82 52.65
N ALA A 11 31.68 38.88 51.96
CA ALA A 11 30.68 40.00 52.00
C ALA A 11 29.53 39.67 51.06
N LEU A 12 28.45 39.42 51.59
CA LEU A 12 27.22 40.19 51.83
C LEU A 12 26.33 40.48 50.65
N ILE A 13 25.18 39.83 50.72
CA ILE A 13 23.79 40.31 50.54
C ILE A 13 23.48 41.11 49.28
N GLY A 14 22.57 40.48 48.50
CA GLY A 14 21.77 41.15 47.47
C GLY A 14 20.58 40.27 47.07
N ALA A 15 19.55 40.30 47.89
CA ALA A 15 18.25 39.72 47.50
C ALA A 15 17.61 40.66 46.48
N LEU A 16 17.42 40.18 45.26
CA LEU A 16 16.48 40.74 44.32
C LEU A 16 15.67 39.57 43.75
N ALA A 17 14.47 39.46 44.24
CA ALA A 17 13.40 38.68 43.67
C ALA A 17 13.11 39.19 42.26
N GLY A 18 13.65 38.51 41.27
CA GLY A 18 13.24 38.60 39.87
C GLY A 18 12.24 37.47 39.60
N CYS A 19 10.96 37.75 39.69
CA CYS A 19 9.94 36.91 39.09
C CYS A 19 10.14 36.95 37.57
N GLY A 20 10.98 36.06 37.05
CA GLY A 20 10.97 35.68 35.68
C GLY A 20 9.82 34.68 35.49
N GLY A 21 8.73 35.14 34.92
CA GLY A 21 7.61 34.29 34.55
C GLY A 21 8.06 33.12 33.69
N PRO A 22 7.44 31.94 33.81
CA PRO A 22 7.68 30.87 32.87
C PRO A 22 7.26 31.39 31.52
N ALA A 23 8.20 31.51 30.61
CA ALA A 23 7.90 31.52 29.20
C ALA A 23 7.30 30.14 28.89
N GLY A 24 5.99 30.05 29.03
CA GLY A 24 5.22 28.96 28.48
C GLY A 24 5.38 29.00 26.97
N GLY A 25 6.41 28.40 26.49
CA GLY A 25 6.44 27.95 25.13
C GLY A 25 5.42 26.84 25.02
N ASP A 26 4.18 27.21 24.75
CA ASP A 26 3.24 26.31 24.12
C ASP A 26 3.85 25.98 22.76
N ALA A 27 4.72 24.99 22.76
CA ALA A 27 4.96 24.21 21.60
C ALA A 27 3.63 23.48 21.35
N THR A 28 2.73 24.15 20.64
CA THR A 28 1.60 23.52 20.00
C THR A 28 2.21 22.57 18.99
N THR A 29 2.57 21.39 19.47
CA THR A 29 2.97 20.28 18.60
C THR A 29 1.69 19.90 17.87
N THR A 30 1.49 20.54 16.73
CA THR A 30 0.48 20.11 15.77
C THR A 30 0.74 18.62 15.54
N PRO A 31 -0.21 17.73 15.87
CA PRO A 31 0.02 16.32 15.68
C PRO A 31 0.37 16.10 14.21
N LYS A 32 1.61 15.71 13.95
CA LYS A 32 2.05 15.38 12.60
C LYS A 32 1.30 14.14 12.16
N VAL A 33 0.34 14.32 11.28
CA VAL A 33 -0.44 13.21 10.73
C VAL A 33 0.52 12.29 9.99
N ALA A 34 0.58 11.03 10.42
CA ALA A 34 1.43 10.03 9.79
C ALA A 34 0.99 9.80 8.33
N PRO A 35 1.93 9.66 7.39
CA PRO A 35 1.59 9.29 6.02
C PRO A 35 0.98 7.89 6.00
N THR A 36 0.05 7.65 5.08
CA THR A 36 -0.53 6.33 4.83
C THR A 36 -0.27 5.92 3.39
N ASP A 37 -0.06 4.63 3.19
CA ASP A 37 0.06 4.05 1.86
C ASP A 37 -1.30 3.67 1.29
N VAL A 38 -1.31 3.33 0.00
CA VAL A 38 -2.51 2.80 -0.66
C VAL A 38 -2.94 1.49 -0.02
N ALA A 39 -4.22 1.37 0.30
CA ALA A 39 -4.79 0.15 0.83
C ALA A 39 -5.97 -0.33 -0.03
N ALA A 40 -6.05 -1.63 -0.27
CA ALA A 40 -7.17 -2.23 -0.99
C ALA A 40 -8.46 -2.17 -0.16
N VAL A 41 -9.57 -1.75 -0.77
CA VAL A 41 -10.90 -1.68 -0.15
C VAL A 41 -11.84 -2.70 -0.76
N LYS A 42 -11.93 -2.70 -2.08
CA LYS A 42 -12.79 -3.62 -2.82
C LYS A 42 -12.04 -4.13 -4.04
N THR A 43 -11.70 -5.41 -4.02
CA THR A 43 -10.92 -6.09 -5.06
C THR A 43 -11.63 -7.36 -5.48
N PRO A 44 -12.75 -7.26 -6.24
CA PRO A 44 -13.44 -8.44 -6.73
C PRO A 44 -12.46 -9.28 -7.57
N PRO A 45 -12.51 -10.62 -7.45
CA PRO A 45 -11.62 -11.48 -8.20
C PRO A 45 -11.84 -11.31 -9.70
N PRO A 46 -10.79 -11.50 -10.52
CA PRO A 46 -10.91 -11.52 -11.96
C PRO A 46 -11.75 -12.73 -12.39
N GLN A 47 -12.39 -12.60 -13.55
CA GLN A 47 -13.04 -13.75 -14.16
C GLN A 47 -11.98 -14.73 -14.66
N TYR A 48 -12.15 -15.97 -14.28
CA TYR A 48 -11.26 -17.05 -14.73
C TYR A 48 -12.03 -17.93 -15.73
N PRO A 49 -11.67 -17.90 -17.02
CA PRO A 49 -12.32 -18.71 -18.03
C PRO A 49 -12.24 -20.19 -17.67
N ILE A 50 -13.39 -20.84 -17.61
CA ILE A 50 -13.48 -22.23 -17.16
C ILE A 50 -12.66 -23.18 -18.04
N GLU A 51 -12.57 -22.88 -19.34
CA GLU A 51 -11.81 -23.66 -20.31
C GLU A 51 -10.33 -23.69 -19.93
N LEU A 52 -9.78 -22.53 -19.54
CA LEU A 52 -8.37 -22.41 -19.11
C LEU A 52 -8.16 -23.12 -17.76
N GLY A 53 -9.11 -22.98 -16.84
CA GLY A 53 -9.06 -23.67 -15.55
C GLY A 53 -9.08 -25.17 -15.71
N CYS A 54 -9.95 -25.70 -16.58
CA CYS A 54 -10.07 -27.14 -16.86
C CYS A 54 -8.83 -27.73 -17.55
N THR A 55 -8.14 -26.96 -18.38
CA THR A 55 -6.90 -27.36 -19.04
C THR A 55 -5.64 -27.11 -18.20
N GLY A 56 -5.81 -26.63 -16.97
CA GLY A 56 -4.70 -26.40 -16.04
C GLY A 56 -3.84 -25.18 -16.39
N VAL A 57 -4.37 -24.25 -17.19
CA VAL A 57 -3.66 -23.03 -17.59
C VAL A 57 -3.85 -21.97 -16.50
N GLY A 58 -2.81 -21.63 -15.78
CA GLY A 58 -2.79 -20.58 -14.79
C GLY A 58 -1.56 -19.70 -14.92
N GLY A 59 -1.36 -18.81 -13.96
CA GLY A 59 -0.21 -17.93 -13.93
C GLY A 59 -0.51 -16.65 -13.17
N THR A 60 0.48 -15.77 -13.09
CA THR A 60 0.35 -14.49 -12.40
C THR A 60 0.66 -13.34 -13.36
N THR A 61 -0.30 -12.43 -13.47
CA THR A 61 -0.12 -11.16 -14.19
C THR A 61 0.23 -10.08 -13.18
N THR A 62 1.34 -9.39 -13.36
CA THR A 62 1.68 -8.23 -12.51
C THR A 62 1.31 -6.95 -13.23
N LEU A 63 0.56 -6.10 -12.55
CA LEU A 63 0.07 -4.84 -13.06
C LEU A 63 0.65 -3.68 -12.25
N LYS A 64 1.08 -2.63 -12.94
CA LYS A 64 1.37 -1.34 -12.34
C LYS A 64 0.08 -0.52 -12.35
N VAL A 65 -0.32 -0.05 -11.18
CA VAL A 65 -1.57 0.69 -10.99
C VAL A 65 -1.27 2.05 -10.39
N VAL A 66 -1.72 3.10 -11.05
CA VAL A 66 -1.73 4.44 -10.49
C VAL A 66 -3.09 4.66 -9.82
N VAL A 67 -3.08 4.80 -8.50
CA VAL A 67 -4.29 5.07 -7.72
C VAL A 67 -4.45 6.56 -7.53
N GLY A 68 -5.57 7.12 -7.98
CA GLY A 68 -5.88 8.53 -7.85
C GLY A 68 -6.30 8.91 -6.42
N VAL A 69 -6.47 10.21 -6.20
CA VAL A 69 -6.93 10.76 -4.90
C VAL A 69 -8.34 10.31 -4.51
N ASP A 70 -9.14 9.88 -5.48
CA ASP A 70 -10.47 9.30 -5.28
C ASP A 70 -10.44 7.81 -4.91
N GLY A 71 -9.25 7.20 -4.84
CA GLY A 71 -9.06 5.79 -4.55
C GLY A 71 -9.34 4.86 -5.74
N ARG A 72 -9.48 5.40 -6.94
CA ARG A 72 -9.71 4.60 -8.15
C ARG A 72 -8.44 4.50 -8.99
N PRO A 73 -8.25 3.37 -9.70
CA PRO A 73 -7.19 3.27 -10.69
C PRO A 73 -7.38 4.32 -11.79
N SER A 74 -6.42 5.21 -11.95
CA SER A 74 -6.38 6.19 -13.04
C SER A 74 -5.60 5.67 -14.24
N ASP A 75 -4.64 4.78 -14.00
CA ASP A 75 -3.88 4.07 -15.03
C ASP A 75 -3.57 2.64 -14.56
N VAL A 76 -3.66 1.69 -15.49
CA VAL A 76 -3.33 0.28 -15.24
C VAL A 76 -2.51 -0.23 -16.41
N THR A 77 -1.26 -0.58 -16.15
CA THR A 77 -0.30 -1.06 -17.15
C THR A 77 0.22 -2.43 -16.77
N GLN A 78 0.29 -3.35 -17.72
CA GLN A 78 0.89 -4.67 -17.51
C GLN A 78 2.42 -4.56 -17.42
N VAL A 79 2.98 -5.12 -16.36
CA VAL A 79 4.44 -5.21 -16.14
C VAL A 79 4.96 -6.60 -16.49
N SER A 80 4.20 -7.63 -16.12
CA SER A 80 4.54 -9.02 -16.37
C SER A 80 3.30 -9.82 -16.78
N SER A 81 3.46 -10.70 -17.77
CA SER A 81 2.40 -11.60 -18.26
C SER A 81 2.28 -12.86 -17.41
N SER A 82 1.07 -13.39 -17.31
CA SER A 82 0.81 -14.74 -16.80
C SER A 82 1.31 -15.86 -17.73
N GLY A 83 1.68 -15.50 -18.96
CA GLY A 83 1.95 -16.45 -20.04
C GLY A 83 0.72 -16.75 -20.91
N ASN A 84 -0.44 -16.22 -20.56
CA ASN A 84 -1.68 -16.39 -21.34
C ASN A 84 -2.37 -15.03 -21.52
N ALA A 85 -2.53 -14.60 -22.77
CA ALA A 85 -3.10 -13.28 -23.07
C ALA A 85 -4.54 -13.11 -22.59
N GLN A 86 -5.33 -14.18 -22.53
CA GLN A 86 -6.70 -14.12 -22.05
C GLN A 86 -6.75 -13.86 -20.53
N LEU A 87 -5.88 -14.50 -19.75
CA LEU A 87 -5.74 -14.25 -18.32
C LEU A 87 -5.26 -12.82 -18.06
N ASP A 88 -4.29 -12.35 -18.84
CA ASP A 88 -3.79 -10.98 -18.73
C ASP A 88 -4.89 -9.93 -18.96
N GLN A 89 -5.75 -10.16 -19.95
CA GLN A 89 -6.91 -9.30 -20.21
C GLN A 89 -7.93 -9.32 -19.07
N GLN A 90 -8.19 -10.50 -18.48
CA GLN A 90 -9.08 -10.61 -17.32
C GLN A 90 -8.51 -9.88 -16.10
N ALA A 91 -7.20 -9.97 -15.86
CA ALA A 91 -6.53 -9.24 -14.80
C ALA A 91 -6.66 -7.72 -14.97
N LEU A 92 -6.36 -7.21 -16.18
CA LEU A 92 -6.48 -5.78 -16.51
C LEU A 92 -7.92 -5.28 -16.32
N SER A 93 -8.90 -6.04 -16.80
CA SER A 93 -10.33 -5.69 -16.69
C SER A 93 -10.78 -5.63 -15.23
N ALA A 94 -10.39 -6.62 -14.43
CA ALA A 94 -10.76 -6.68 -13.01
C ALA A 94 -10.17 -5.51 -12.21
N VAL A 95 -8.87 -5.26 -12.36
CA VAL A 95 -8.15 -4.24 -11.59
C VAL A 95 -8.64 -2.83 -11.88
N ARG A 96 -9.09 -2.54 -13.10
CA ARG A 96 -9.72 -1.25 -13.45
C ARG A 96 -10.98 -0.97 -12.64
N GLY A 97 -11.69 -1.99 -12.18
CA GLY A 97 -12.88 -1.87 -11.34
C GLY A 97 -12.59 -1.89 -9.83
N TRP A 98 -11.35 -2.05 -9.43
CA TRP A 98 -10.99 -2.12 -8.01
C TRP A 98 -11.08 -0.77 -7.33
N GLN A 99 -11.22 -0.80 -6.00
CA GLN A 99 -11.28 0.39 -5.18
C GLN A 99 -10.23 0.31 -4.08
N PHE A 100 -9.60 1.45 -3.84
CA PHE A 100 -8.53 1.61 -2.87
C PHE A 100 -8.81 2.81 -1.97
N ASN A 101 -8.19 2.83 -0.80
CA ASN A 101 -7.96 4.07 -0.07
C ASN A 101 -6.70 4.72 -0.64
N ALA A 102 -6.82 5.98 -1.04
CA ALA A 102 -5.70 6.74 -1.56
C ALA A 102 -4.61 6.91 -0.48
N ALA A 103 -3.37 6.96 -0.89
CA ALA A 103 -2.27 7.35 -0.03
C ALA A 103 -2.48 8.77 0.53
N THR A 104 -1.97 9.04 1.73
CA THR A 104 -2.02 10.38 2.31
C THR A 104 -0.65 10.86 2.74
N ARG A 105 -0.44 12.17 2.63
CA ARG A 105 0.70 12.89 3.18
C ARG A 105 0.19 14.16 3.85
N ASN A 106 0.61 14.40 5.09
CA ASN A 106 0.16 15.53 5.88
C ASN A 106 -1.39 15.63 5.95
N GLY A 107 -2.07 14.48 6.01
CA GLY A 107 -3.52 14.39 6.03
C GLY A 107 -4.23 14.62 4.70
N GLN A 108 -3.49 14.87 3.62
CA GLN A 108 -4.05 15.06 2.27
C GLN A 108 -3.88 13.82 1.40
N LYS A 109 -4.91 13.49 0.64
CA LYS A 109 -4.86 12.41 -0.34
C LYS A 109 -3.95 12.77 -1.49
N ILE A 110 -3.07 11.84 -1.85
CA ILE A 110 -2.16 11.97 -2.98
C ILE A 110 -2.30 10.77 -3.92
N PRO A 111 -2.05 10.92 -5.22
CA PRO A 111 -1.93 9.78 -6.11
C PRO A 111 -0.68 8.97 -5.76
N ALA A 112 -0.75 7.66 -5.93
CA ALA A 112 0.39 6.77 -5.71
C ALA A 112 0.37 5.61 -6.70
N THR A 113 1.55 5.11 -7.01
CA THR A 113 1.73 3.96 -7.90
C THR A 113 2.05 2.73 -7.08
N ILE A 114 1.33 1.64 -7.36
CA ILE A 114 1.54 0.33 -6.74
C ILE A 114 1.70 -0.75 -7.79
N GLN A 115 2.29 -1.89 -7.41
CA GLN A 115 2.26 -3.11 -8.21
C GLN A 115 1.29 -4.10 -7.59
N VAL A 116 0.46 -4.69 -8.44
CA VAL A 116 -0.58 -5.63 -8.04
C VAL A 116 -0.38 -6.94 -8.80
N PRO A 117 0.01 -8.03 -8.12
CA PRO A 117 0.00 -9.36 -8.72
C PRO A 117 -1.43 -9.93 -8.71
N VAL A 118 -1.87 -10.40 -9.86
CA VAL A 118 -3.16 -11.09 -10.03
C VAL A 118 -2.88 -12.53 -10.45
N SER A 119 -3.17 -13.47 -9.57
CA SER A 119 -2.89 -14.89 -9.77
C SER A 119 -4.13 -15.66 -10.18
N PHE A 120 -3.97 -16.51 -11.18
CA PHE A 120 -4.96 -17.47 -11.64
C PHE A 120 -4.47 -18.87 -11.32
N ASN A 121 -5.15 -19.54 -10.42
CA ASN A 121 -4.80 -20.88 -9.99
C ASN A 121 -5.84 -21.87 -10.52
N PRO A 122 -5.45 -22.84 -11.37
CA PRO A 122 -6.35 -23.89 -11.81
C PRO A 122 -6.95 -24.62 -10.61
N PRO A 123 -8.23 -24.96 -10.66
CA PRO A 123 -8.89 -25.67 -9.56
C PRO A 123 -8.26 -27.07 -9.37
N ASN A 124 -8.02 -27.42 -8.11
CA ASN A 124 -7.52 -28.74 -7.74
C ASN A 124 -8.23 -29.20 -6.44
N PRO A 125 -9.04 -30.28 -6.46
CA PRO A 125 -9.28 -31.16 -7.61
C PRO A 125 -10.07 -30.49 -8.75
N ARG A 126 -9.95 -31.06 -9.94
CA ARG A 126 -10.68 -30.58 -11.12
C ARG A 126 -12.19 -30.74 -10.88
N PRO A 127 -13.02 -29.70 -11.13
CA PRO A 127 -14.47 -29.80 -11.03
C PRO A 127 -15.05 -30.76 -12.07
N ASP A 128 -16.16 -31.40 -11.74
CA ASP A 128 -16.85 -32.32 -12.65
C ASP A 128 -17.34 -31.64 -13.94
N GLU A 129 -17.66 -30.36 -13.87
CA GLU A 129 -18.04 -29.54 -15.04
C GLU A 129 -16.95 -29.48 -16.12
N CYS A 130 -15.69 -29.75 -15.79
CA CYS A 130 -14.61 -29.82 -16.75
C CYS A 130 -14.78 -30.94 -17.78
N PHE A 131 -15.43 -32.04 -17.45
CA PHE A 131 -15.75 -33.10 -18.41
C PHE A 131 -16.68 -32.61 -19.52
N ALA A 132 -17.68 -31.80 -19.15
CA ALA A 132 -18.59 -31.20 -20.14
C ALA A 132 -17.89 -30.16 -21.03
N VAL A 133 -16.94 -29.41 -20.45
CA VAL A 133 -16.12 -28.44 -21.20
C VAL A 133 -15.22 -29.16 -22.21
N GLU A 134 -14.53 -30.22 -21.80
CA GLU A 134 -13.66 -31.02 -22.68
C GLU A 134 -14.44 -31.66 -23.83
N GLU A 135 -15.61 -32.21 -23.54
CA GLU A 135 -16.49 -32.79 -24.57
C GLU A 135 -16.94 -31.75 -25.59
N ARG A 136 -17.24 -30.53 -25.13
CA ARG A 136 -17.61 -29.41 -26.01
C ARG A 136 -16.44 -29.00 -26.90
N MET A 137 -15.23 -28.88 -26.33
CA MET A 137 -14.03 -28.54 -27.08
C MET A 137 -13.69 -29.62 -28.11
N ARG A 138 -13.88 -30.91 -27.78
CA ARG A 138 -13.65 -32.02 -28.69
C ARG A 138 -14.62 -32.01 -29.88
N ARG A 139 -15.87 -31.59 -29.66
CA ARG A 139 -16.90 -31.52 -30.71
C ARG A 139 -16.79 -30.28 -31.58
N GLY A 140 -16.19 -29.21 -31.07
CA GLY A 140 -16.05 -27.94 -31.78
C GLY A 140 -14.75 -27.77 -32.59
N GLY A 141 -13.89 -28.79 -32.61
CA GLY A 141 -12.65 -28.81 -33.35
C GLY A 141 -12.76 -29.51 -34.70
#